data_273b3c8d0c884a5f8aacb0e3881300c4
#
_entry.id   273b3c8d0c884a5f8aacb0e3881300c4
#
_cell.length_a   1.000
_cell.length_b   1.000
_cell.length_c   1.000
_cell.angle_alpha   90.00
_cell.angle_beta   90.00
_cell.angle_gamma   90.00
#
_symmetry.space_group_name_H-M   'P 1'
#
loop_
_entity.id
_entity.type
_entity.pdbx_description
1 polymer ?
#
loop_
_entity_poly.entity_id
_entity_poly.type
_entity_poly.pdbx_seq_one_letter_code
_entity_poly.pdbx_strand_id
1 'polypeptide(L)'
;MVTTLIVNGSPYGSELPYNALRLAAALLVKEHWVELFFLGDGVHTARSGQDPRGAHASLEEMLRELLDKGAAVTLCGTCCQTRGITQADIVEGARLGTIHDLADLVARSDRVVSF
;
A
#
# COMPACT_ATOMS: atom_id res chain seq x y z
N MET A 1 -8.47 -13.59 10.01
CA MET A 1 -8.30 -12.32 10.72
C MET A 1 -7.87 -11.24 9.73
N VAL A 2 -8.26 -10.02 9.96
CA VAL A 2 -7.96 -8.88 9.10
C VAL A 2 -6.90 -8.00 9.77
N THR A 3 -5.80 -7.76 9.04
CA THR A 3 -4.77 -6.81 9.46
C THR A 3 -4.70 -5.69 8.43
N THR A 4 -4.81 -4.46 8.90
CA THR A 4 -4.65 -3.26 8.08
C THR A 4 -3.29 -2.64 8.33
N LEU A 5 -2.53 -2.42 7.27
CA LEU A 5 -1.25 -1.72 7.29
C LEU A 5 -1.45 -0.34 6.70
N ILE A 6 -1.17 0.69 7.50
CA ILE A 6 -1.23 2.09 7.05
C ILE A 6 0.19 2.51 6.71
N VAL A 7 0.41 2.99 5.49
CA VAL A 7 1.75 3.33 5.01
C VAL A 7 1.83 4.81 4.69
N ASN A 8 2.62 5.53 5.48
CA ASN A 8 2.85 6.98 5.34
C ASN A 8 4.23 7.29 4.77
N GLY A 9 5.18 6.36 4.87
CA GLY A 9 6.56 6.62 4.48
C GLY A 9 6.75 6.77 2.98
N SER A 10 7.72 7.59 2.59
CA SER A 10 8.10 7.79 1.18
C SER A 10 8.85 6.57 0.66
N PRO A 11 8.45 6.00 -0.49
CA PRO A 11 9.20 4.90 -1.08
C PRO A 11 10.60 5.37 -1.51
N TYR A 12 11.58 4.48 -1.34
CA TYR A 12 12.99 4.70 -1.68
C TYR A 12 13.70 5.78 -0.85
N GLY A 13 12.98 6.76 -0.29
CA GLY A 13 13.51 7.72 0.66
C GLY A 13 13.47 7.22 2.10
N SER A 14 12.73 6.15 2.34
CA SER A 14 12.55 5.50 3.62
C SER A 14 12.38 4.00 3.40
N GLU A 15 12.75 3.18 4.38
CA GLU A 15 12.51 1.74 4.34
C GLU A 15 11.10 1.36 4.83
N LEU A 16 10.30 2.32 5.30
CA LEU A 16 8.99 2.02 5.88
C LEU A 16 8.06 1.34 4.87
N PRO A 17 7.88 1.84 3.64
CA PRO A 17 7.04 1.14 2.67
C PRO A 17 7.57 -0.26 2.34
N TYR A 18 8.86 -0.40 2.17
CA TYR A 18 9.49 -1.69 1.90
C TYR A 18 9.19 -2.71 3.01
N ASN A 19 9.36 -2.31 4.27
CA ASN A 19 9.09 -3.19 5.39
C ASN A 19 7.60 -3.49 5.57
N ALA A 20 6.73 -2.53 5.26
CA ALA A 20 5.28 -2.76 5.26
C ALA A 20 4.90 -3.86 4.26
N LEU A 21 5.44 -3.82 3.04
CA LEU A 21 5.16 -4.83 2.03
C LEU A 21 5.72 -6.21 2.42
N ARG A 22 6.88 -6.24 3.07
CA ARG A 22 7.44 -7.49 3.60
C ARG A 22 6.54 -8.09 4.67
N LEU A 23 6.06 -7.27 5.60
CA LEU A 23 5.14 -7.75 6.63
C LEU A 23 3.84 -8.25 6.01
N ALA A 24 3.30 -7.53 5.03
CA ALA A 24 2.10 -7.96 4.31
C ALA A 24 2.29 -9.35 3.69
N ALA A 25 3.43 -9.58 3.03
CA ALA A 25 3.72 -10.89 2.43
C ALA A 25 3.77 -12.00 3.48
N ALA A 26 4.41 -11.73 4.62
CA ALA A 26 4.51 -12.70 5.71
C ALA A 26 3.12 -13.02 6.31
N LEU A 27 2.25 -12.02 6.43
CA LEU A 27 0.89 -12.20 6.93
C LEU A 27 0.04 -13.04 5.97
N LEU A 28 0.19 -12.85 4.66
CA LEU A 28 -0.51 -13.65 3.66
C LEU A 28 -0.11 -15.14 3.75
N VAL A 29 1.15 -15.42 4.03
CA VAL A 29 1.62 -16.80 4.26
C VAL A 29 0.89 -17.43 5.45
N LYS A 30 0.55 -16.63 6.45
CA LYS A 30 -0.21 -17.08 7.62
C LYS A 30 -1.72 -17.05 7.41
N GLU A 31 -2.15 -16.88 6.17
CA GLU A 31 -3.56 -16.87 5.77
C GLU A 31 -4.38 -15.75 6.39
N HIS A 32 -3.73 -14.64 6.77
CA HIS A 32 -4.41 -13.43 7.18
C HIS A 32 -4.99 -12.70 5.97
N TRP A 33 -6.12 -12.03 6.16
CA TRP A 33 -6.58 -11.04 5.19
C TRP A 33 -5.80 -9.75 5.41
N VAL A 34 -5.19 -9.21 4.36
CA VAL A 34 -4.33 -8.03 4.45
C VAL A 34 -4.92 -6.88 3.66
N GLU A 35 -5.08 -5.74 4.32
CA GLU A 35 -5.46 -4.47 3.72
C GLU A 35 -4.28 -3.52 3.83
N LEU A 36 -3.91 -2.89 2.72
CA LEU A 36 -2.89 -1.85 2.67
C LEU A 36 -3.57 -0.52 2.34
N PHE A 37 -3.31 0.51 3.14
CA PHE A 37 -3.83 1.85 2.89
C PHE A 37 -2.68 2.84 2.90
N PHE A 38 -2.46 3.51 1.75
CA PHE A 38 -1.36 4.45 1.58
C PHE A 38 -1.84 5.88 1.79
N LEU A 39 -1.14 6.62 2.64
CA LEU A 39 -1.40 8.01 2.98
C LEU A 39 -0.19 8.88 2.68
N GLY A 40 -0.42 10.17 2.44
CA GLY A 40 0.67 11.12 2.25
C GLY A 40 1.61 10.68 1.14
N ASP A 41 2.91 10.81 1.36
CA ASP A 41 3.91 10.38 0.39
C ASP A 41 3.96 8.87 0.20
N GLY A 42 3.34 8.10 1.09
CA GLY A 42 3.20 6.65 0.92
C GLY A 42 2.47 6.27 -0.35
N VAL A 43 1.59 7.14 -0.89
CA VAL A 43 0.84 6.87 -2.12
C VAL A 43 1.76 6.62 -3.32
N HIS A 44 2.97 7.17 -3.32
CA HIS A 44 3.94 6.94 -4.40
C HIS A 44 4.39 5.48 -4.49
N THR A 45 4.22 4.70 -3.43
CA THR A 45 4.57 3.27 -3.43
C THR A 45 3.77 2.49 -4.47
N ALA A 46 2.55 2.93 -4.75
CA ALA A 46 1.65 2.25 -5.69
C ALA A 46 1.65 2.86 -7.09
N ARG A 47 2.53 3.82 -7.38
CA ARG A 47 2.63 4.36 -8.74
C ARG A 47 3.19 3.30 -9.68
N SER A 48 2.62 3.23 -10.88
CA SER A 48 3.16 2.41 -11.96
C SER A 48 4.33 3.11 -12.63
N GLY A 49 5.22 2.34 -13.26
CA GLY A 49 6.35 2.88 -14.02
C GLY A 49 7.59 3.17 -13.17
N GLN A 50 7.70 2.56 -11.99
CA GLN A 50 8.89 2.70 -11.17
C GLN A 50 10.09 2.02 -11.81
N ASP A 51 11.26 2.65 -11.71
CA ASP A 51 12.52 2.12 -12.22
C ASP A 51 13.63 2.36 -11.17
N PRO A 52 13.62 1.59 -10.08
CA PRO A 52 14.55 1.83 -8.96
C PRO A 52 15.94 1.26 -9.25
N ARG A 53 16.67 1.90 -10.12
CA ARG A 53 18.03 1.50 -10.50
C ARG A 53 18.93 1.48 -9.27
N GLY A 54 19.62 0.35 -9.07
CA GLY A 54 20.50 0.16 -7.94
C GLY A 54 19.82 -0.17 -6.63
N ALA A 55 18.49 -0.25 -6.59
CA ALA A 55 17.76 -0.71 -5.42
C ALA A 55 17.63 -2.24 -5.42
N HIS A 56 17.43 -2.83 -4.25
CA HIS A 56 17.30 -4.28 -4.12
C HIS A 56 16.00 -4.83 -4.68
N ALA A 57 14.93 -4.01 -4.70
CA ALA A 57 13.62 -4.45 -5.13
C ALA A 57 12.81 -3.27 -5.66
N SER A 58 11.94 -3.56 -6.63
CA SER A 58 10.89 -2.65 -7.05
C SER A 58 9.70 -2.81 -6.12
N LEU A 59 9.30 -1.72 -5.48
CA LEU A 59 8.11 -1.72 -4.62
C LEU A 59 6.85 -1.95 -5.44
N GLU A 60 6.81 -1.46 -6.67
CA GLU A 60 5.73 -1.72 -7.60
C GLU A 60 5.54 -3.23 -7.84
N GLU A 61 6.63 -3.93 -8.12
CA GLU A 61 6.57 -5.39 -8.34
C GLU A 61 6.15 -6.14 -7.09
N MET A 62 6.69 -5.76 -5.93
CA MET A 62 6.29 -6.34 -4.65
C MET A 62 4.79 -6.16 -4.41
N LEU A 63 4.27 -4.96 -4.72
CA LEU A 63 2.86 -4.65 -4.52
C LEU A 63 1.96 -5.45 -5.48
N ARG A 64 2.39 -5.62 -6.74
CA ARG A 64 1.67 -6.44 -7.71
C ARG A 64 1.58 -7.90 -7.25
N GLU A 65 2.65 -8.44 -6.68
CA GLU A 65 2.64 -9.79 -6.12
C GLU A 65 1.66 -9.92 -4.96
N LEU A 66 1.61 -8.92 -4.08
CA LEU A 66 0.67 -8.92 -2.96
C LEU A 66 -0.78 -8.89 -3.44
N LEU A 67 -1.07 -8.07 -4.46
CA LEU A 67 -2.39 -8.03 -5.09
C LEU A 67 -2.77 -9.40 -5.68
N ASP A 68 -1.84 -10.04 -6.36
CA ASP A 68 -2.06 -11.36 -6.96
C ASP A 68 -2.33 -12.42 -5.88
N LYS A 69 -1.80 -12.23 -4.68
CA LYS A 69 -2.00 -13.14 -3.54
C LYS A 69 -3.21 -12.78 -2.68
N GLY A 70 -3.99 -11.79 -3.08
CA GLY A 70 -5.26 -11.47 -2.43
C GLY A 70 -5.23 -10.30 -1.46
N ALA A 71 -4.14 -9.56 -1.34
CA ALA A 71 -4.13 -8.33 -0.57
C ALA A 71 -4.99 -7.26 -1.26
N ALA A 72 -5.66 -6.44 -0.47
CA ALA A 72 -6.40 -5.29 -0.97
C ALA A 72 -5.56 -4.02 -0.78
N VAL A 73 -5.55 -3.15 -1.78
CA VAL A 73 -4.72 -1.95 -1.81
C VAL A 73 -5.56 -0.73 -2.12
N THR A 74 -5.54 0.25 -1.22
CA THR A 74 -6.25 1.52 -1.37
C THR A 74 -5.29 2.67 -1.12
N LEU A 75 -5.40 3.73 -1.93
CA LEU A 75 -4.62 4.96 -1.78
C LEU A 75 -5.56 6.10 -1.39
N CYS A 76 -5.10 6.96 -0.49
CA CYS A 76 -5.82 8.18 -0.14
C CYS A 76 -6.02 9.05 -1.39
N GLY A 77 -7.26 9.29 -1.78
CA GLY A 77 -7.60 10.05 -2.98
C GLY A 77 -7.17 11.50 -2.93
N THR A 78 -7.36 12.18 -1.79
CA THR A 78 -6.90 13.57 -1.62
C THR A 78 -5.39 13.68 -1.62
N CYS A 79 -4.69 12.70 -1.05
CA CYS A 79 -3.23 12.66 -1.08
C CYS A 79 -2.72 12.50 -2.53
N CYS A 80 -3.38 11.66 -3.31
CA CYS A 80 -3.07 11.47 -4.73
C CYS A 80 -3.34 12.72 -5.54
N GLN A 81 -4.49 13.36 -5.32
CA GLN A 81 -4.88 14.57 -6.04
C GLN A 81 -3.86 15.69 -5.82
N THR A 82 -3.42 15.90 -4.60
CA THR A 82 -2.41 16.90 -4.25
C THR A 82 -1.10 16.66 -5.00
N ARG A 83 -0.80 15.41 -5.34
CA ARG A 83 0.45 14.98 -5.98
C ARG A 83 0.31 14.72 -7.48
N GLY A 84 -0.86 15.04 -8.04
CA GLY A 84 -1.10 14.83 -9.48
C GLY A 84 -1.20 13.37 -9.89
N ILE A 85 -1.56 12.48 -8.97
CA ILE A 85 -1.71 11.05 -9.22
C ILE A 85 -3.18 10.73 -9.48
N THR A 86 -3.45 10.10 -10.61
CA THR A 86 -4.81 9.67 -11.00
C THR A 86 -4.91 8.14 -10.93
N GLN A 87 -6.12 7.62 -11.09
CA GLN A 87 -6.34 6.17 -11.13
C GLN A 87 -5.51 5.49 -12.23
N ALA A 88 -5.25 6.19 -13.36
CA ALA A 88 -4.44 5.66 -14.45
C ALA A 88 -2.95 5.54 -14.09
N ASP A 89 -2.49 6.24 -13.06
CA ASP A 89 -1.08 6.29 -12.67
C ASP A 89 -0.68 5.22 -11.66
N ILE A 90 -1.64 4.47 -11.11
CA ILE A 90 -1.39 3.50 -10.06
C ILE A 90 -1.47 2.07 -10.58
N VAL A 91 -0.89 1.14 -9.84
CA VAL A 91 -0.86 -0.27 -10.23
C VAL A 91 -2.28 -0.81 -10.40
N GLU A 92 -2.47 -1.69 -11.38
CA GLU A 92 -3.75 -2.32 -11.62
C GLU A 92 -4.18 -3.15 -10.41
N GLY A 93 -5.43 -3.00 -10.01
CA GLY A 93 -5.97 -3.66 -8.83
C GLY A 93 -5.97 -2.80 -7.58
N ALA A 94 -5.16 -1.73 -7.54
CA ALA A 94 -5.23 -0.71 -6.49
C ALA A 94 -6.36 0.28 -6.80
N ARG A 95 -6.93 0.87 -5.77
CA ARG A 95 -8.01 1.83 -5.93
C ARG A 95 -7.78 3.09 -5.11
N LEU A 96 -8.40 4.19 -5.52
CA LEU A 96 -8.45 5.40 -4.74
C LEU A 96 -9.60 5.30 -3.74
N GLY A 97 -9.38 5.80 -2.53
CA GLY A 97 -10.38 5.78 -1.47
C GLY A 97 -10.34 7.06 -0.65
N THR A 98 -11.14 7.07 0.42
CA THR A 98 -11.32 8.22 1.30
C THR A 98 -10.84 7.91 2.70
N ILE A 99 -10.73 8.95 3.54
CA ILE A 99 -10.46 8.76 4.97
C ILE A 99 -11.60 7.97 5.64
N HIS A 100 -12.81 8.04 5.12
CA HIS A 100 -13.94 7.27 5.63
C HIS A 100 -13.77 5.79 5.33
N ASP A 101 -13.23 5.45 4.16
CA ASP A 101 -12.87 4.07 3.84
C ASP A 101 -11.80 3.54 4.82
N LEU A 102 -10.82 4.37 5.15
CA LEU A 102 -9.81 3.99 6.13
C LEU A 102 -10.43 3.81 7.52
N ALA A 103 -11.35 4.69 7.91
CA ALA A 103 -12.03 4.56 9.19
C ALA A 103 -12.81 3.23 9.28
N ASP A 104 -13.47 2.83 8.19
CA ASP A 104 -14.16 1.56 8.12
C ASP A 104 -13.19 0.38 8.26
N LEU A 105 -12.04 0.46 7.59
CA LEU A 105 -11.00 -0.55 7.71
C LEU A 105 -10.47 -0.68 9.13
N VAL A 106 -10.15 0.45 9.77
CA VAL A 106 -9.65 0.47 11.15
C VAL A 106 -10.68 -0.13 12.10
N ALA A 107 -11.97 0.24 11.93
CA ALA A 107 -13.04 -0.20 12.81
C ALA A 107 -13.29 -1.72 12.74
N ARG A 108 -13.11 -2.32 11.54
CA ARG A 108 -13.37 -3.76 11.35
C ARG A 108 -12.12 -4.63 11.40
N SER A 109 -10.94 -4.04 11.48
CA SER A 109 -9.69 -4.80 11.53
C SER A 109 -9.44 -5.39 12.90
N ASP A 110 -8.87 -6.58 12.93
CA ASP A 110 -8.38 -7.19 14.17
C ASP A 110 -7.10 -6.53 14.65
N ARG A 111 -6.27 -6.09 13.72
CA ARG A 111 -5.02 -5.39 14.01
C ARG A 111 -4.80 -4.28 13.01
N VAL A 112 -4.17 -3.20 13.48
CA VAL A 112 -3.76 -2.08 12.64
C VAL A 112 -2.31 -1.75 13.00
N VAL A 113 -1.46 -1.71 11.97
CA VAL A 113 -0.04 -1.37 12.12
C VAL A 113 0.27 -0.25 11.13
N SER A 114 1.02 0.76 11.56
CA SER A 114 1.41 1.86 10.68
C SER A 114 2.93 1.93 10.49
N PHE A 115 3.28 2.36 9.30
CA PHE A 115 4.66 2.53 8.86
C PHE A 115 4.90 3.94 8.33
#